data_c75a6444935ffecb50e50251d3b366a0
#
_entry.id   c75a6444935ffecb50e50251d3b366a0
#
_cell.length_a   1.000
_cell.length_b   1.000
_cell.length_c   1.000
_cell.angle_alpha   90.00
_cell.angle_beta   90.00
_cell.angle_gamma   90.00
#
_symmetry.space_group_name_H-M   'P 1'
#
loop_
_entity.id
_entity.type
_entity.pdbx_description
1 polymer ?
#
loop_
_entity_poly.entity_id
_entity_poly.type
_entity_poly.pdbx_seq_one_letter_code
_entity_poly.pdbx_strand_id
1 'polypeptide(L)'
;MQLSNITSIKWIILFLLTFTLGGSTGVILANSATDLALHDTYYVVAHFHFVLSLGAVIALFSSLILYQKVIFASDLSFYSSTVFHFFLSFIAVLMTFTPMHFLGFNVMPRRISDITDNFNSWNYVSSVGSIFTLVSAALFFITFEPTES
;
A
#
# COMPACT_ATOMS: atom_id res chain seq x y z
N MET A 1 -21.97 10.49 14.78
CA MET A 1 -20.72 9.77 14.41
C MET A 1 -19.73 10.82 13.97
N GLN A 2 -18.57 10.93 14.63
CA GLN A 2 -17.60 11.98 14.28
C GLN A 2 -16.93 11.67 12.93
N LEU A 3 -16.60 12.69 12.16
CA LEU A 3 -15.99 12.57 10.83
C LEU A 3 -14.66 11.79 10.84
N SER A 4 -13.88 11.92 11.92
CA SER A 4 -12.65 11.15 12.16
C SER A 4 -12.89 9.63 12.18
N ASN A 5 -14.01 9.17 12.73
CA ASN A 5 -14.34 7.76 12.77
C ASN A 5 -14.64 7.19 11.38
N ILE A 6 -15.25 7.98 10.49
CA ILE A 6 -15.56 7.56 9.12
C ILE A 6 -14.26 7.36 8.34
N THR A 7 -13.29 8.27 8.49
CA THR A 7 -11.99 8.16 7.83
C THR A 7 -11.21 6.95 8.33
N SER A 8 -11.17 6.72 9.64
CA SER A 8 -10.52 5.53 10.23
C SER A 8 -11.15 4.24 9.72
N ILE A 9 -12.47 4.17 9.59
CA ILE A 9 -13.18 3.00 9.06
C ILE A 9 -12.75 2.70 7.62
N LYS A 10 -12.58 3.72 6.77
CA LYS A 10 -12.08 3.53 5.39
C LYS A 10 -10.69 2.89 5.38
N TRP A 11 -9.77 3.34 6.24
CA TRP A 11 -8.44 2.78 6.39
C TRP A 11 -8.46 1.34 6.89
N ILE A 12 -9.34 1.01 7.84
CA ILE A 12 -9.52 -0.36 8.35
C ILE A 12 -10.05 -1.28 7.24
N ILE A 13 -11.02 -0.83 6.45
CA ILE A 13 -11.54 -1.60 5.31
C ILE A 13 -10.43 -1.83 4.28
N LEU A 14 -9.63 -0.81 3.98
CA LEU A 14 -8.49 -0.94 3.07
C LEU A 14 -7.46 -1.95 3.59
N PHE A 15 -7.16 -1.91 4.89
CA PHE A 15 -6.30 -2.92 5.53
C PHE A 15 -6.83 -4.34 5.32
N LEU A 16 -8.11 -4.57 5.61
CA LEU A 16 -8.72 -5.89 5.45
C LEU A 16 -8.66 -6.37 4.01
N LEU A 17 -8.95 -5.49 3.04
CA LEU A 17 -8.88 -5.81 1.61
C LEU A 17 -7.46 -6.18 1.17
N THR A 18 -6.48 -5.36 1.48
CA THR A 18 -5.09 -5.59 1.06
C THR A 18 -4.49 -6.81 1.74
N PHE A 19 -4.79 -7.01 3.03
CA PHE A 19 -4.34 -8.18 3.78
C PHE A 19 -4.98 -9.47 3.26
N THR A 20 -6.27 -9.45 2.94
CA THR A 20 -6.97 -10.62 2.37
C THR A 20 -6.45 -10.97 0.98
N LEU A 21 -6.26 -9.97 0.11
CA LEU A 21 -5.68 -10.18 -1.23
C LEU A 21 -4.25 -10.71 -1.12
N GLY A 22 -3.41 -10.08 -0.30
CA GLY A 22 -2.05 -10.55 -0.06
C GLY A 22 -2.00 -11.95 0.55
N GLY A 23 -2.87 -12.25 1.51
CA GLY A 23 -2.98 -13.57 2.11
C GLY A 23 -3.39 -14.66 1.10
N SER A 24 -4.32 -14.36 0.21
CA SER A 24 -4.74 -15.31 -0.83
C SER A 24 -3.61 -15.65 -1.81
N THR A 25 -2.74 -14.69 -2.14
CA THR A 25 -1.53 -14.96 -2.94
C THR A 25 -0.53 -15.84 -2.20
N GLY A 26 -0.48 -15.76 -0.87
CA GLY A 26 0.30 -16.66 -0.04
C GLY A 26 -0.22 -18.10 -0.04
N VAL A 27 -1.54 -18.29 -0.10
CA VAL A 27 -2.13 -19.63 -0.27
C VAL A 27 -1.74 -20.27 -1.61
N ILE A 28 -1.67 -19.46 -2.67
CA ILE A 28 -1.18 -19.91 -3.98
C ILE A 28 0.29 -20.36 -3.88
N LEU A 29 1.13 -19.58 -3.22
CA LEU A 29 2.55 -19.88 -3.01
C LEU A 29 2.76 -21.09 -2.06
N ALA A 30 1.83 -21.38 -1.17
CA ALA A 30 1.90 -22.55 -0.30
C ALA A 30 1.78 -23.89 -1.04
N ASN A 31 1.26 -23.88 -2.27
CA ASN A 31 1.22 -25.05 -3.13
C ASN A 31 2.61 -25.28 -3.76
N SER A 32 3.27 -26.38 -3.42
CA SER A 32 4.62 -26.70 -3.86
C SER A 32 4.78 -26.75 -5.38
N ALA A 33 3.79 -27.26 -6.10
CA ALA A 33 3.82 -27.32 -7.56
C ALA A 33 3.80 -25.92 -8.18
N THR A 34 3.00 -25.03 -7.63
CA THR A 34 2.92 -23.63 -8.07
C THR A 34 4.19 -22.85 -7.67
N ASP A 35 4.70 -23.11 -6.48
CA ASP A 35 5.90 -22.41 -5.98
C ASP A 35 7.16 -22.79 -6.76
N LEU A 36 7.24 -23.98 -7.36
CA LEU A 36 8.34 -24.32 -8.28
C LEU A 36 8.47 -23.32 -9.45
N ALA A 37 7.36 -22.80 -9.94
CA ALA A 37 7.37 -21.80 -11.03
C ALA A 37 7.48 -20.36 -10.53
N LEU A 38 6.95 -20.05 -9.36
CA LEU A 38 6.87 -18.69 -8.83
C LEU A 38 7.96 -18.34 -7.81
N HIS A 39 8.71 -19.35 -7.36
CA HIS A 39 9.81 -19.15 -6.42
C HIS A 39 10.85 -18.20 -6.98
N ASP A 40 11.35 -17.29 -6.16
CA ASP A 40 12.33 -16.27 -6.54
C ASP A 40 11.88 -15.34 -7.72
N THR A 41 10.57 -15.19 -7.90
CA THR A 41 9.99 -14.23 -8.85
C THR A 41 9.40 -13.00 -8.16
N TYR A 42 9.01 -12.00 -8.95
CA TYR A 42 8.29 -10.81 -8.48
C TYR A 42 6.90 -11.12 -7.89
N TYR A 43 6.35 -12.31 -8.11
CA TYR A 43 5.12 -12.74 -7.45
C TYR A 43 5.28 -12.85 -5.94
N VAL A 44 6.39 -13.43 -5.48
CA VAL A 44 6.74 -13.49 -4.05
C VAL A 44 6.94 -12.08 -3.49
N VAL A 45 7.60 -11.20 -4.25
CA VAL A 45 7.82 -9.80 -3.86
C VAL A 45 6.49 -9.07 -3.70
N ALA A 46 5.56 -9.24 -4.63
CA ALA A 46 4.22 -8.67 -4.54
C ALA A 46 3.46 -9.17 -3.31
N HIS A 47 3.50 -10.49 -3.05
CA HIS A 47 2.84 -11.10 -1.91
C HIS A 47 3.27 -10.46 -0.59
N PHE A 48 4.56 -10.46 -0.26
CA PHE A 48 4.99 -9.94 1.03
C PHE A 48 4.85 -8.42 1.15
N HIS A 49 4.89 -7.66 0.06
CA HIS A 49 4.60 -6.23 0.10
C HIS A 49 3.12 -5.95 0.38
N PHE A 50 2.21 -6.74 -0.17
CA PHE A 50 0.79 -6.61 0.18
C PHE A 50 0.52 -6.90 1.64
N VAL A 51 1.12 -7.93 2.20
CA VAL A 51 0.88 -8.33 3.59
C VAL A 51 1.64 -7.45 4.58
N LEU A 52 2.93 -7.23 4.38
CA LEU A 52 3.79 -6.53 5.33
C LEU A 52 3.84 -5.03 5.09
N SER A 53 4.26 -4.57 3.90
CA SER A 53 4.40 -3.14 3.64
C SER A 53 3.06 -2.42 3.70
N LEU A 54 2.06 -2.91 2.97
CA LEU A 54 0.76 -2.27 2.95
C LEU A 54 0.03 -2.48 4.27
N GLY A 55 0.02 -3.71 4.78
CA GLY A 55 -0.63 -4.02 6.04
C GLY A 55 -0.13 -3.14 7.18
N ALA A 56 1.19 -3.06 7.39
CA ALA A 56 1.79 -2.26 8.47
C ALA A 56 1.56 -0.75 8.28
N VAL A 57 1.77 -0.21 7.08
CA VAL A 57 1.62 1.22 6.81
C VAL A 57 0.15 1.67 6.91
N ILE A 58 -0.78 0.88 6.36
CA ILE A 58 -2.21 1.17 6.45
C ILE A 58 -2.69 1.11 7.90
N ALA A 59 -2.24 0.12 8.67
CA ALA A 59 -2.56 0.00 10.09
C ALA A 59 -2.01 1.20 10.88
N LEU A 60 -0.79 1.67 10.57
CA LEU A 60 -0.20 2.85 11.18
C LEU A 60 -1.05 4.10 10.90
N PHE A 61 -1.38 4.40 9.65
CA PHE A 61 -2.24 5.54 9.31
C PHE A 61 -3.61 5.44 9.95
N SER A 62 -4.22 4.26 9.94
CA SER A 62 -5.50 4.02 10.61
C SER A 62 -5.44 4.35 12.10
N SER A 63 -4.40 3.88 12.79
CA SER A 63 -4.24 4.10 14.22
C SER A 63 -3.94 5.57 14.56
N LEU A 64 -3.09 6.25 13.78
CA LEU A 64 -2.80 7.66 13.98
C LEU A 64 -4.06 8.53 13.80
N ILE A 65 -4.88 8.24 12.80
CA ILE A 65 -6.12 8.96 12.57
C ILE A 65 -7.15 8.65 13.66
N LEU A 66 -7.21 7.41 14.14
CA LEU A 66 -8.15 7.01 15.19
C LEU A 66 -7.81 7.66 16.54
N TYR A 67 -6.54 7.69 16.91
CA TYR A 67 -6.05 8.17 18.18
C TYR A 67 -5.51 9.60 18.16
N GLN A 68 -5.71 10.35 17.06
CA GLN A 68 -5.20 11.70 16.88
C GLN A 68 -5.51 12.64 18.06
N LYS A 69 -6.73 12.60 18.59
CA LYS A 69 -7.12 13.43 19.75
C LYS A 69 -6.30 13.13 21.00
N VAL A 70 -5.98 11.86 21.21
CA VAL A 70 -5.21 11.42 22.39
C VAL A 70 -3.72 11.74 22.22
N ILE A 71 -3.21 11.58 21.00
CA ILE A 71 -1.78 11.74 20.71
C ILE A 71 -1.40 13.23 20.55
N PHE A 72 -2.22 14.00 19.82
CA PHE A 72 -1.89 15.37 19.43
C PHE A 72 -2.75 16.43 20.10
N ALA A 73 -3.71 16.03 20.96
CA ALA A 73 -4.69 16.91 21.60
C ALA A 73 -5.48 17.81 20.64
N SER A 74 -5.47 17.51 19.36
CA SER A 74 -6.12 18.28 18.29
C SER A 74 -6.99 17.41 17.40
N ASP A 75 -8.05 17.99 16.86
CA ASP A 75 -8.79 17.40 15.74
C ASP A 75 -8.09 17.75 14.42
N LEU A 76 -7.89 16.76 13.56
CA LEU A 76 -7.50 17.02 12.17
C LEU A 76 -8.62 17.82 11.50
N SER A 77 -8.43 19.14 11.40
CA SER A 77 -9.45 20.09 10.96
C SER A 77 -9.77 20.01 9.46
N PHE A 78 -8.96 19.28 8.68
CA PHE A 78 -9.11 19.22 7.23
C PHE A 78 -9.61 17.84 6.76
N TYR A 79 -10.89 17.58 6.94
CA TYR A 79 -11.55 16.39 6.42
C TYR A 79 -11.28 16.14 4.93
N SER A 80 -11.29 17.19 4.11
CA SER A 80 -11.00 17.10 2.68
C SER A 80 -9.57 16.62 2.41
N SER A 81 -8.60 17.07 3.17
CA SER A 81 -7.20 16.67 3.03
C SER A 81 -6.98 15.21 3.42
N THR A 82 -7.59 14.75 4.51
CA THR A 82 -7.47 13.35 4.93
C THR A 82 -8.15 12.38 3.98
N VAL A 83 -9.27 12.79 3.36
CA VAL A 83 -9.94 12.02 2.32
C VAL A 83 -9.10 11.98 1.04
N PHE A 84 -8.53 13.10 0.63
CA PHE A 84 -7.64 13.16 -0.52
C PHE A 84 -6.40 12.27 -0.32
N HIS A 85 -5.76 12.35 0.85
CA HIS A 85 -4.65 11.49 1.22
C HIS A 85 -5.02 10.00 1.13
N PHE A 86 -6.22 9.61 1.63
CA PHE A 86 -6.68 8.24 1.55
C PHE A 86 -6.76 7.74 0.10
N PHE A 87 -7.42 8.49 -0.79
CA PHE A 87 -7.56 8.09 -2.19
C PHE A 87 -6.23 8.08 -2.93
N LEU A 88 -5.37 9.08 -2.68
CA LEU A 88 -4.04 9.12 -3.28
C LEU A 88 -3.19 7.93 -2.83
N SER A 89 -3.19 7.61 -1.54
CA SER A 89 -2.50 6.43 -0.99
C SER A 89 -3.02 5.12 -1.60
N PHE A 90 -4.34 4.98 -1.71
CA PHE A 90 -4.98 3.79 -2.26
C PHE A 90 -4.55 3.55 -3.71
N ILE A 91 -4.66 4.58 -4.56
CA ILE A 91 -4.27 4.49 -5.97
C ILE A 91 -2.76 4.23 -6.11
N ALA A 92 -1.94 4.98 -5.39
CA ALA A 92 -0.49 4.88 -5.43
C ALA A 92 0.01 3.47 -5.08
N VAL A 93 -0.55 2.90 -4.03
CA VAL A 93 -0.22 1.56 -3.55
C VAL A 93 -0.61 0.48 -4.56
N LEU A 94 -1.80 0.57 -5.12
CA LEU A 94 -2.24 -0.36 -6.17
C LEU A 94 -1.36 -0.23 -7.42
N MET A 95 -1.03 0.98 -7.86
CA MET A 95 -0.14 1.20 -8.99
C MET A 95 1.28 0.66 -8.75
N THR A 96 1.75 0.66 -7.51
CA THR A 96 3.08 0.17 -7.18
C THR A 96 3.14 -1.36 -7.17
N PHE A 97 2.23 -2.01 -6.47
CA PHE A 97 2.39 -3.44 -6.14
C PHE A 97 1.51 -4.39 -6.96
N THR A 98 0.40 -3.93 -7.55
CA THR A 98 -0.41 -4.78 -8.43
C THR A 98 0.35 -5.21 -9.69
N PRO A 99 1.11 -4.33 -10.38
CA PRO A 99 1.92 -4.74 -11.53
C PRO A 99 2.96 -5.81 -11.21
N MET A 100 3.46 -5.86 -9.98
CA MET A 100 4.44 -6.88 -9.57
C MET A 100 3.87 -8.31 -9.60
N HIS A 101 2.55 -8.49 -9.38
CA HIS A 101 1.91 -9.79 -9.54
C HIS A 101 1.91 -10.22 -11.02
N PHE A 102 1.64 -9.29 -11.94
CA PHE A 102 1.69 -9.57 -13.38
C PHE A 102 3.11 -9.87 -13.86
N LEU A 103 4.11 -9.14 -13.35
CA LEU A 103 5.53 -9.45 -13.60
C LEU A 103 5.89 -10.83 -13.08
N GLY A 104 5.37 -11.21 -11.92
CA GLY A 104 5.58 -12.53 -11.34
C GLY A 104 4.95 -13.67 -12.14
N PHE A 105 3.74 -13.48 -12.67
CA PHE A 105 3.13 -14.45 -13.58
C PHE A 105 3.91 -14.62 -14.89
N ASN A 106 4.59 -13.57 -15.36
CA ASN A 106 5.51 -13.64 -16.48
C ASN A 106 6.90 -14.17 -16.09
N VAL A 107 7.04 -14.71 -14.88
CA VAL A 107 8.27 -15.32 -14.36
C VAL A 107 9.45 -14.36 -14.33
N MET A 108 9.20 -13.05 -14.12
CA MET A 108 10.28 -12.09 -13.92
C MET A 108 11.04 -12.45 -12.64
N PRO A 109 12.32 -12.80 -12.70
CA PRO A 109 13.10 -13.13 -11.52
C PRO A 109 13.36 -11.91 -10.65
N ARG A 110 13.47 -12.10 -9.33
CA ARG A 110 13.96 -11.08 -8.40
C ARG A 110 15.50 -11.07 -8.35
N ARG A 111 16.08 -9.99 -7.80
CA ARG A 111 17.53 -9.85 -7.58
C ARG A 111 18.36 -9.92 -8.86
N ILE A 112 17.85 -9.38 -9.94
CA ILE A 112 18.57 -9.24 -11.19
C ILE A 112 19.16 -7.84 -11.31
N SER A 113 20.31 -7.73 -11.99
CA SER A 113 21.01 -6.45 -12.21
C SER A 113 20.45 -5.64 -13.37
N ASP A 114 19.77 -6.29 -14.29
CA ASP A 114 19.20 -5.65 -15.48
C ASP A 114 17.82 -6.24 -15.80
N ILE A 115 16.97 -5.44 -16.44
CA ILE A 115 15.59 -5.77 -16.76
C ILE A 115 15.47 -5.90 -18.28
N THR A 116 14.92 -7.03 -18.74
CA THR A 116 14.64 -7.22 -20.17
C THR A 116 13.47 -6.33 -20.62
N ASP A 117 13.48 -5.89 -21.86
CA ASP A 117 12.50 -4.95 -22.43
C ASP A 117 11.03 -5.40 -22.26
N ASN A 118 10.79 -6.71 -22.23
CA ASN A 118 9.45 -7.28 -22.05
C ASN A 118 8.78 -6.91 -20.72
N PHE A 119 9.57 -6.56 -19.71
CA PHE A 119 9.07 -6.20 -18.38
C PHE A 119 8.98 -4.69 -18.13
N ASN A 120 9.47 -3.87 -19.08
CA ASN A 120 9.60 -2.42 -18.89
C ASN A 120 8.27 -1.73 -18.57
N SER A 121 7.19 -2.06 -19.27
CA SER A 121 5.91 -1.37 -19.13
C SER A 121 5.33 -1.49 -17.69
N TRP A 122 5.31 -2.68 -17.12
CA TRP A 122 4.81 -2.89 -15.77
C TRP A 122 5.75 -2.32 -14.69
N ASN A 123 7.05 -2.41 -14.91
CA ASN A 123 8.04 -1.78 -14.04
C ASN A 123 7.92 -0.25 -14.05
N TYR A 124 7.63 0.35 -15.21
CA TYR A 124 7.39 1.78 -15.30
C TYR A 124 6.16 2.21 -14.49
N VAL A 125 5.04 1.50 -14.62
CA VAL A 125 3.82 1.77 -13.84
C VAL A 125 4.09 1.66 -12.33
N SER A 126 4.82 0.62 -11.92
CA SER A 126 5.22 0.43 -10.52
C SER A 126 6.11 1.57 -10.01
N SER A 127 7.05 2.05 -10.82
CA SER A 127 7.93 3.17 -10.47
C SER A 127 7.16 4.48 -10.32
N VAL A 128 6.22 4.77 -11.22
CA VAL A 128 5.33 5.95 -11.10
C VAL A 128 4.47 5.85 -9.82
N GLY A 129 3.94 4.67 -9.53
CA GLY A 129 3.18 4.41 -8.31
C GLY A 129 4.01 4.68 -7.04
N SER A 130 5.28 4.30 -7.03
CA SER A 130 6.17 4.55 -5.89
C SER A 130 6.40 6.04 -5.62
N ILE A 131 6.50 6.86 -6.67
CA ILE A 131 6.59 8.33 -6.52
C ILE A 131 5.30 8.88 -5.90
N PHE A 132 4.12 8.43 -6.35
CA PHE A 132 2.85 8.85 -5.75
C PHE A 132 2.72 8.40 -4.30
N THR A 133 3.26 7.24 -3.94
CA THR A 133 3.29 6.76 -2.55
C THR A 133 4.12 7.70 -1.67
N LEU A 134 5.29 8.15 -2.16
CA LEU A 134 6.14 9.12 -1.46
C LEU A 134 5.44 10.47 -1.28
N VAL A 135 4.81 10.98 -2.33
CA VAL A 135 4.02 12.22 -2.29
C VAL A 135 2.87 12.10 -1.29
N SER A 136 2.16 10.98 -1.29
CA SER A 136 1.08 10.72 -0.35
C SER A 136 1.56 10.70 1.10
N ALA A 137 2.70 10.07 1.38
CA ALA A 137 3.29 10.06 2.71
C ALA A 137 3.69 11.47 3.17
N ALA A 138 4.29 12.27 2.29
CA ALA A 138 4.65 13.66 2.59
C ALA A 138 3.41 14.52 2.90
N LEU A 139 2.34 14.37 2.14
CA LEU A 139 1.07 15.06 2.37
C LEU A 139 0.45 14.70 3.72
N PHE A 140 0.58 13.45 4.16
CA PHE A 140 0.10 13.04 5.48
C PHE A 140 0.75 13.87 6.59
N PHE A 141 2.07 14.04 6.58
CA PHE A 141 2.78 14.82 7.58
C PHE A 141 2.42 16.31 7.54
N ILE A 142 2.19 16.87 6.35
CA ILE A 142 1.75 18.27 6.19
C ILE A 142 0.35 18.48 6.78
N THR A 143 -0.54 17.49 6.66
CA THR A 143 -1.90 17.59 7.21
C THR A 143 -1.97 17.38 8.73
N PHE A 144 -0.91 16.89 9.34
CA PHE A 144 -0.80 16.69 10.79
C PHE A 144 -0.24 17.91 11.55
N GLU A 145 0.02 19.03 10.89
CA GLU A 145 0.38 20.25 11.61
C GLU A 145 -0.76 20.69 12.52
N PRO A 146 -0.50 20.85 13.84
CA PRO A 146 -1.52 21.35 14.76
C PRO A 146 -1.88 22.78 14.33
N THR A 147 -3.14 23.00 14.01
CA THR A 147 -3.64 24.37 13.87
C THR A 147 -3.56 25.04 15.23
N GLU A 148 -2.65 25.98 15.40
CA GLU A 148 -2.63 26.84 16.58
C GLU A 148 -4.01 27.50 16.70
N SER A 149 -4.74 27.10 17.73
CA SER A 149 -6.04 27.66 18.13
C SER A 149 -5.83 28.80 19.11
#